data_fdcfc8c9a6a904cec04fcc0fa06fabf7
#
_entry.id   fdcfc8c9a6a904cec04fcc0fa06fabf7
#
_cell.length_a   1.000
_cell.length_b   1.000
_cell.length_c   1.000
_cell.angle_alpha   90.00
_cell.angle_beta   90.00
_cell.angle_gamma   90.00
#
_symmetry.space_group_name_H-M   'P 1'
#
loop_
_entity.id
_entity.type
_entity.pdbx_description
1 polymer ?
#
loop_
_entity_poly.entity_id
_entity_poly.type
_entity_poly.pdbx_seq_one_letter_code
_entity_poly.pdbx_strand_id
1 'polypeptide(L)'
;MMMPFSGRKDGLSVSEALPDRSLFTLVAMMSFLAALTLAGATGARALSARWAGGAAQLVTVQVPDPDQPLTPASKKEPAGPTRAEAVLADLNTLPPGSVMHRLDKEELARLLEPWLGEADNSALPLPAIIRIRLPDNAQVPNDLEQTLTAHVPGTIVEHNASWGERLKALANSLLACAGLALLTVGGIATLVTGLATRAGLSTRRDIIEILHGLGASDGYIAGRFAWRTAMLGLSGSLAGTVLAMVPLLVLFRMAAPFANISLQSDTLLLPDWQTLQNIIPTDMLVAFAALPFVAAFICWITTQSMVRLWLRRLP
;
A
#
# COMPACT_ATOMS: atom_id res chain seq x y z
N MET A 1 12.30 -33.77 -11.87
CA MET A 1 11.88 -35.17 -11.65
C MET A 1 10.74 -35.15 -10.63
N MET A 2 9.50 -35.10 -11.13
CA MET A 2 8.28 -34.87 -10.33
C MET A 2 7.71 -36.26 -9.99
N MET A 3 7.75 -36.63 -8.70
CA MET A 3 7.15 -37.90 -8.25
C MET A 3 5.64 -37.84 -8.41
N PRO A 4 5.00 -38.86 -9.03
CA PRO A 4 3.55 -38.94 -9.08
C PRO A 4 3.06 -39.32 -7.66
N PHE A 5 2.26 -38.47 -7.04
CA PHE A 5 1.47 -38.86 -5.87
C PHE A 5 0.58 -40.04 -6.27
N SER A 6 0.94 -41.21 -5.77
CA SER A 6 0.17 -42.46 -5.92
C SER A 6 -1.23 -42.23 -5.30
N GLY A 7 -2.20 -41.98 -6.18
CA GLY A 7 -3.59 -41.82 -5.81
C GLY A 7 -4.18 -43.09 -5.25
N ARG A 8 -4.58 -43.04 -3.98
CA ARG A 8 -5.63 -43.96 -3.46
C ARG A 8 -6.76 -43.94 -4.47
N LYS A 9 -7.14 -45.11 -5.03
CA LYS A 9 -8.25 -45.21 -5.98
C LYS A 9 -9.52 -44.69 -5.31
N ASP A 10 -9.85 -43.43 -5.52
CA ASP A 10 -11.12 -42.85 -5.11
C ASP A 10 -12.21 -43.51 -5.93
N GLY A 11 -13.12 -44.22 -5.28
CA GLY A 11 -14.22 -44.96 -5.94
C GLY A 11 -15.13 -44.08 -6.83
N LEU A 12 -14.98 -42.74 -6.75
CA LEU A 12 -15.70 -41.77 -7.57
C LEU A 12 -14.88 -41.23 -8.75
N SER A 13 -13.58 -41.63 -8.93
CA SER A 13 -12.64 -41.09 -9.94
C SER A 13 -12.80 -39.60 -10.23
N VAL A 14 -12.98 -38.81 -9.18
CA VAL A 14 -13.21 -37.35 -9.26
C VAL A 14 -12.09 -36.65 -10.04
N SER A 15 -10.90 -37.28 -10.08
CA SER A 15 -9.74 -36.80 -10.83
C SER A 15 -9.93 -36.68 -12.33
N GLU A 16 -10.86 -37.46 -12.90
CA GLU A 16 -11.14 -37.43 -14.36
C GLU A 16 -12.38 -36.60 -14.71
N ALA A 17 -13.17 -36.20 -13.69
CA ALA A 17 -14.42 -35.47 -13.88
C ALA A 17 -14.27 -33.96 -14.04
N LEU A 18 -13.22 -33.37 -13.44
CA LEU A 18 -12.95 -31.95 -13.50
C LEU A 18 -11.83 -31.66 -14.51
N PRO A 19 -11.90 -30.55 -15.26
CA PRO A 19 -10.80 -30.09 -16.08
C PRO A 19 -9.70 -29.49 -15.17
N ASP A 20 -9.03 -30.36 -14.40
CA ASP A 20 -8.11 -30.00 -13.34
C ASP A 20 -7.04 -28.98 -13.80
N ARG A 21 -6.50 -29.17 -15.00
CA ARG A 21 -5.45 -28.31 -15.56
C ARG A 21 -5.98 -26.90 -15.86
N SER A 22 -7.18 -26.80 -16.44
CA SER A 22 -7.75 -25.49 -16.77
C SER A 22 -8.20 -24.73 -15.52
N LEU A 23 -8.81 -25.41 -14.54
CA LEU A 23 -9.18 -24.79 -13.27
C LEU A 23 -7.94 -24.30 -12.51
N PHE A 24 -6.90 -25.14 -12.43
CA PHE A 24 -5.63 -24.76 -11.80
C PHE A 24 -5.02 -23.51 -12.44
N THR A 25 -4.89 -23.48 -13.78
CA THR A 25 -4.28 -22.34 -14.50
C THR A 25 -5.11 -21.07 -14.36
N LEU A 26 -6.44 -21.16 -14.41
CA LEU A 26 -7.31 -20.01 -14.22
C LEU A 26 -7.21 -19.45 -12.82
N VAL A 27 -7.23 -20.31 -11.78
CA VAL A 27 -7.05 -19.85 -10.39
C VAL A 27 -5.65 -19.27 -10.19
N ALA A 28 -4.62 -19.87 -10.79
CA ALA A 28 -3.26 -19.31 -10.72
C ALA A 28 -3.18 -17.91 -11.34
N MET A 29 -3.78 -17.71 -12.52
CA MET A 29 -3.81 -16.38 -13.15
C MET A 29 -4.60 -15.35 -12.36
N MET A 30 -5.75 -15.75 -11.80
CA MET A 30 -6.54 -14.86 -10.95
C MET A 30 -5.79 -14.47 -9.68
N SER A 31 -5.13 -15.42 -9.05
CA SER A 31 -4.32 -15.16 -7.85
C SER A 31 -3.09 -14.33 -8.15
N PHE A 32 -2.48 -14.50 -9.33
CA PHE A 32 -1.41 -13.62 -9.81
C PHE A 32 -1.88 -12.16 -9.92
N LEU A 33 -3.04 -11.94 -10.58
CA LEU A 33 -3.62 -10.59 -10.68
C LEU A 33 -4.01 -10.01 -9.31
N ALA A 34 -4.60 -10.84 -8.44
CA ALA A 34 -4.94 -10.43 -7.09
C ALA A 34 -3.70 -10.03 -6.28
N ALA A 35 -2.61 -10.80 -6.40
CA ALA A 35 -1.34 -10.49 -5.75
C ALA A 35 -0.74 -9.17 -6.24
N LEU A 36 -0.72 -8.92 -7.57
CA LEU A 36 -0.24 -7.65 -8.12
C LEU A 36 -1.10 -6.47 -7.68
N THR A 37 -2.42 -6.63 -7.68
CA THR A 37 -3.35 -5.58 -7.23
C THR A 37 -3.13 -5.23 -5.76
N LEU A 38 -2.97 -6.26 -4.92
CA LEU A 38 -2.73 -6.11 -3.49
C LEU A 38 -1.37 -5.44 -3.22
N ALA A 39 -0.33 -5.84 -3.94
CA ALA A 39 0.99 -5.22 -3.84
C ALA A 39 0.98 -3.75 -4.25
N GLY A 40 0.29 -3.43 -5.36
CA GLY A 40 0.13 -2.05 -5.81
C GLY A 40 -0.59 -1.18 -4.77
N ALA A 41 -1.67 -1.70 -4.20
CA ALA A 41 -2.47 -0.99 -3.19
C ALA A 41 -1.69 -0.77 -1.89
N THR A 42 -1.03 -1.81 -1.37
CA THR A 42 -0.22 -1.70 -0.13
C THR A 42 1.01 -0.83 -0.34
N GLY A 43 1.67 -0.94 -1.50
CA GLY A 43 2.79 -0.08 -1.89
C GLY A 43 2.40 1.39 -1.98
N ALA A 44 1.27 1.70 -2.64
CA ALA A 44 0.75 3.05 -2.74
C ALA A 44 0.40 3.63 -1.36
N ARG A 45 -0.19 2.82 -0.47
CA ARG A 45 -0.49 3.23 0.90
C ARG A 45 0.79 3.53 1.70
N ALA A 46 1.79 2.65 1.62
CA ALA A 46 3.05 2.83 2.32
C ALA A 46 3.79 4.09 1.84
N LEU A 47 3.83 4.33 0.53
CA LEU A 47 4.45 5.50 -0.07
C LEU A 47 3.71 6.79 0.32
N SER A 48 2.39 6.78 0.23
CA SER A 48 1.55 7.90 0.64
C SER A 48 1.73 8.24 2.13
N ALA A 49 1.79 7.23 3.01
CA ALA A 49 2.00 7.44 4.43
C ALA A 49 3.36 8.10 4.73
N ARG A 50 4.42 7.65 4.03
CA ARG A 50 5.77 8.25 4.16
C ARG A 50 5.80 9.69 3.67
N TRP A 51 5.21 9.98 2.52
CA TRP A 51 5.19 11.33 1.93
C TRP A 51 4.28 12.27 2.72
N ALA A 52 3.09 11.80 3.11
CA ALA A 52 2.17 12.59 3.92
C ALA A 52 2.74 12.89 5.30
N GLY A 53 3.42 11.94 5.93
CA GLY A 53 4.12 12.14 7.20
C GLY A 53 5.24 13.16 7.06
N GLY A 54 6.12 13.00 6.06
CA GLY A 54 7.21 13.94 5.81
C GLY A 54 6.72 15.36 5.47
N ALA A 55 5.65 15.49 4.69
CA ALA A 55 5.07 16.79 4.36
C ALA A 55 4.36 17.45 5.55
N ALA A 56 3.68 16.67 6.39
CA ALA A 56 2.99 17.21 7.57
C ALA A 56 3.95 17.68 8.67
N GLN A 57 5.16 17.13 8.70
CA GLN A 57 6.20 17.54 9.67
C GLN A 57 6.98 18.78 9.26
N LEU A 58 6.87 19.19 7.99
CA LEU A 58 7.57 20.35 7.46
C LEU A 58 6.65 21.59 7.51
N VAL A 59 7.06 22.57 8.32
CA VAL A 59 6.45 23.89 8.38
C VAL A 59 7.47 24.90 7.88
N THR A 60 7.05 25.76 6.98
CA THR A 60 7.88 26.85 6.46
C THR A 60 7.33 28.18 6.95
N VAL A 61 8.15 28.91 7.69
CA VAL A 61 7.81 30.26 8.17
C VAL A 61 8.59 31.27 7.34
N GLN A 62 7.88 32.19 6.71
CA GLN A 62 8.46 33.29 5.93
C GLN A 62 8.31 34.57 6.71
N VAL A 63 9.42 35.23 6.99
CA VAL A 63 9.48 36.49 7.73
C VAL A 63 9.89 37.60 6.78
N PRO A 64 9.01 38.58 6.50
CA PRO A 64 9.34 39.73 5.66
C PRO A 64 10.28 40.69 6.41
N ASP A 65 11.19 41.30 5.69
CA ASP A 65 12.16 42.28 6.24
C ASP A 65 12.88 41.77 7.49
N PRO A 66 13.59 40.63 7.43
CA PRO A 66 14.07 39.90 8.59
C PRO A 66 15.06 40.70 9.47
N ASP A 67 15.79 41.62 8.88
CA ASP A 67 16.85 42.39 9.54
C ASP A 67 16.31 43.72 10.17
N GLN A 68 15.00 44.03 9.99
CA GLN A 68 14.38 45.20 10.62
C GLN A 68 14.12 44.93 12.11
N PRO A 69 14.43 45.90 13.01
CA PRO A 69 14.09 45.78 14.40
C PRO A 69 12.57 45.93 14.60
N LEU A 70 11.99 45.13 15.51
CA LEU A 70 10.58 45.24 15.91
C LEU A 70 10.22 46.60 16.51
N THR A 71 11.11 47.15 17.32
CA THR A 71 11.02 48.47 17.89
C THR A 71 12.16 49.34 17.37
N PRO A 72 11.84 50.45 16.67
CA PRO A 72 12.88 51.37 16.20
C PRO A 72 13.68 51.95 17.36
N ALA A 73 14.99 52.08 17.17
CA ALA A 73 15.87 52.69 18.17
C ALA A 73 15.37 54.09 18.57
N SER A 74 15.17 54.32 19.88
CA SER A 74 14.85 55.61 20.44
C SER A 74 16.13 56.22 21.07
N LYS A 75 16.16 57.54 21.28
CA LYS A 75 17.32 58.25 21.89
C LYS A 75 17.72 57.72 23.29
N LYS A 76 16.90 56.85 23.92
CA LYS A 76 17.11 56.32 25.28
C LYS A 76 17.20 54.78 25.32
N GLU A 77 16.84 54.08 24.27
CA GLU A 77 16.84 52.62 24.27
C GLU A 77 17.47 52.06 22.96
N PRO A 78 18.30 51.00 23.06
CA PRO A 78 18.83 50.33 21.88
C PRO A 78 17.70 49.71 21.05
N ALA A 79 17.97 49.47 19.78
CA ALA A 79 17.04 48.78 18.90
C ALA A 79 16.67 47.42 19.50
N GLY A 80 15.37 47.09 19.45
CA GLY A 80 14.88 45.78 19.89
C GLY A 80 15.40 44.63 19.01
N PRO A 81 15.04 43.40 19.32
CA PRO A 81 15.41 42.25 18.52
C PRO A 81 14.91 42.40 17.07
N THR A 82 15.63 41.82 16.13
CA THR A 82 15.20 41.78 14.74
C THR A 82 13.94 40.92 14.56
N ARG A 83 13.17 41.16 13.49
CA ARG A 83 11.94 40.41 13.22
C ARG A 83 12.21 38.90 13.14
N ALA A 84 13.34 38.52 12.53
CA ALA A 84 13.72 37.10 12.44
C ALA A 84 14.08 36.51 13.81
N GLU A 85 14.78 37.26 14.69
CA GLU A 85 15.11 36.83 16.07
C GLU A 85 13.88 36.66 16.94
N ALA A 86 12.91 37.53 16.81
CA ALA A 86 11.66 37.45 17.56
C ALA A 86 10.85 36.19 17.14
N VAL A 87 10.74 35.94 15.84
CA VAL A 87 10.10 34.71 15.36
C VAL A 87 10.83 33.47 15.84
N LEU A 88 12.17 33.45 15.81
CA LEU A 88 12.95 32.32 16.34
C LEU A 88 12.74 32.11 17.84
N ALA A 89 12.59 33.16 18.62
CA ALA A 89 12.29 33.08 20.05
C ALA A 89 10.91 32.45 20.30
N ASP A 90 9.91 32.88 19.55
CA ASP A 90 8.56 32.27 19.62
C ASP A 90 8.54 30.81 19.20
N LEU A 91 9.31 30.47 18.18
CA LEU A 91 9.42 29.09 17.70
C LEU A 91 10.11 28.14 18.70
N ASN A 92 10.90 28.64 19.65
CA ASN A 92 11.49 27.84 20.72
C ASN A 92 10.44 27.26 21.70
N THR A 93 9.19 27.71 21.63
CA THR A 93 8.06 27.13 22.40
C THR A 93 7.48 25.85 21.78
N LEU A 94 7.94 25.47 20.58
CA LEU A 94 7.50 24.26 19.90
C LEU A 94 7.90 22.99 20.67
N PRO A 95 7.23 21.85 20.40
CA PRO A 95 7.52 20.58 21.06
C PRO A 95 9.01 20.22 21.04
N PRO A 96 9.55 19.67 22.13
CA PRO A 96 10.95 19.26 22.21
C PRO A 96 11.27 18.22 21.15
N GLY A 97 12.39 18.39 20.45
CA GLY A 97 12.80 17.56 19.31
C GLY A 97 12.49 18.18 17.94
N SER A 98 11.89 19.37 17.90
CA SER A 98 11.74 20.14 16.66
C SER A 98 13.12 20.65 16.20
N VAL A 99 13.44 20.42 14.93
CA VAL A 99 14.68 20.91 14.30
C VAL A 99 14.32 22.13 13.46
N MET A 100 14.91 23.27 13.83
CA MET A 100 14.74 24.54 13.10
C MET A 100 15.99 24.81 12.28
N HIS A 101 15.81 25.12 11.01
CA HIS A 101 16.88 25.53 10.11
C HIS A 101 16.47 26.83 9.41
N ARG A 102 17.18 27.93 9.74
CA ARG A 102 17.05 29.17 9.00
C ARG A 102 17.91 29.08 7.76
N LEU A 103 17.34 29.31 6.58
CA LEU A 103 18.09 29.38 5.34
C LEU A 103 18.96 30.63 5.34
N ASP A 104 20.25 30.44 5.04
CA ASP A 104 21.17 31.55 4.85
C ASP A 104 20.93 32.24 3.50
N LYS A 105 21.35 33.51 3.40
CA LYS A 105 21.19 34.31 2.14
C LYS A 105 21.84 33.61 0.93
N GLU A 106 22.97 32.93 1.13
CA GLU A 106 23.66 32.17 0.08
C GLU A 106 22.87 30.93 -0.36
N GLU A 107 22.28 30.21 0.59
CA GLU A 107 21.44 29.04 0.33
C GLU A 107 20.18 29.44 -0.44
N LEU A 108 19.57 30.56 -0.02
CA LEU A 108 18.40 31.12 -0.70
C LEU A 108 18.74 31.60 -2.12
N ALA A 109 19.90 32.25 -2.31
CA ALA A 109 20.37 32.67 -3.61
C ALA A 109 20.58 31.49 -4.56
N ARG A 110 21.19 30.39 -4.09
CA ARG A 110 21.35 29.15 -4.88
C ARG A 110 20.01 28.52 -5.28
N LEU A 111 18.99 28.59 -4.40
CA LEU A 111 17.65 28.08 -4.72
C LEU A 111 16.94 28.94 -5.77
N LEU A 112 17.23 30.22 -5.80
CA LEU A 112 16.63 31.18 -6.75
C LEU A 112 17.40 31.29 -8.07
N GLU A 113 18.67 30.88 -8.11
CA GLU A 113 19.53 30.94 -9.31
C GLU A 113 18.88 30.38 -10.59
N PRO A 114 18.19 29.21 -10.57
CA PRO A 114 17.53 28.68 -11.76
C PRO A 114 16.41 29.57 -12.31
N TRP A 115 15.84 30.46 -11.50
CA TRP A 115 14.71 31.32 -11.83
C TRP A 115 15.12 32.75 -12.13
N LEU A 116 16.14 33.25 -11.45
CA LEU A 116 16.59 34.64 -11.54
C LEU A 116 17.90 34.81 -12.33
N GLY A 117 18.58 33.70 -12.67
CA GLY A 117 19.92 33.73 -13.28
C GLY A 117 20.99 34.24 -12.29
N GLU A 118 22.21 34.45 -12.80
CA GLU A 118 23.37 34.97 -12.02
C GLU A 118 23.24 36.49 -11.68
N ALA A 119 22.06 37.08 -11.79
CA ALA A 119 21.85 38.47 -11.42
C ALA A 119 22.15 38.69 -9.94
N ASP A 120 22.75 39.84 -9.65
CA ASP A 120 23.11 40.27 -8.29
C ASP A 120 21.85 40.34 -7.39
N ASN A 121 21.57 39.25 -6.71
CA ASN A 121 20.40 39.07 -5.84
C ASN A 121 20.46 39.94 -4.57
N SER A 122 21.52 40.73 -4.39
CA SER A 122 21.74 41.59 -3.21
C SER A 122 20.75 42.75 -3.12
N ALA A 123 20.10 43.10 -4.22
CA ALA A 123 19.12 44.20 -4.28
C ALA A 123 17.67 43.79 -4.01
N LEU A 124 17.37 42.50 -3.96
CA LEU A 124 16.03 42.00 -3.70
C LEU A 124 15.76 41.89 -2.18
N PRO A 125 14.66 42.43 -1.68
CA PRO A 125 14.24 42.24 -0.30
C PRO A 125 13.76 40.79 -0.11
N LEU A 126 14.71 39.89 0.18
CA LEU A 126 14.40 38.45 0.37
C LEU A 126 13.88 38.25 1.80
N PRO A 127 12.75 37.52 1.96
CA PRO A 127 12.27 37.15 3.30
C PRO A 127 13.21 36.14 3.95
N ALA A 128 13.30 36.09 5.25
CA ALA A 128 13.94 34.96 5.92
C ALA A 128 13.01 33.77 5.88
N ILE A 129 13.55 32.64 5.45
CA ILE A 129 12.84 31.36 5.41
C ILE A 129 13.36 30.50 6.54
N ILE A 130 12.47 30.10 7.44
CA ILE A 130 12.76 29.20 8.56
C ILE A 130 12.02 27.90 8.28
N ARG A 131 12.77 26.82 8.06
CA ARG A 131 12.21 25.47 7.95
C ARG A 131 12.20 24.81 9.32
N ILE A 132 11.05 24.31 9.69
CA ILE A 132 10.84 23.62 10.96
C ILE A 132 10.46 22.18 10.62
N ARG A 133 11.22 21.23 11.14
CA ARG A 133 10.87 19.83 11.13
C ARG A 133 10.39 19.42 12.51
N LEU A 134 9.12 19.07 12.61
CA LEU A 134 8.53 18.56 13.82
C LEU A 134 8.90 17.08 14.03
N PRO A 135 9.00 16.62 15.30
CA PRO A 135 9.18 15.20 15.59
C PRO A 135 7.96 14.38 15.15
N ASP A 136 8.18 13.06 15.00
CA ASP A 136 7.12 12.12 14.61
C ASP A 136 5.91 12.26 15.56
N ASN A 137 4.71 12.33 14.98
CA ASN A 137 3.42 12.52 15.67
C ASN A 137 3.18 13.88 16.36
N ALA A 138 4.07 14.84 16.25
CA ALA A 138 3.77 16.19 16.71
C ALA A 138 2.88 16.92 15.69
N GLN A 139 1.84 17.59 16.21
CA GLN A 139 0.99 18.47 15.41
C GLN A 139 1.45 19.90 15.57
N VAL A 140 1.34 20.67 14.49
CA VAL A 140 1.54 22.11 14.55
C VAL A 140 0.43 22.71 15.42
N PRO A 141 0.75 23.54 16.45
CA PRO A 141 -0.27 24.25 17.20
C PRO A 141 -1.13 25.10 16.26
N ASN A 142 -2.44 24.99 16.39
CA ASN A 142 -3.39 25.71 15.51
C ASN A 142 -3.31 27.23 15.65
N ASP A 143 -2.77 27.71 16.75
CA ASP A 143 -2.58 29.12 17.10
C ASP A 143 -1.20 29.66 16.68
N LEU A 144 -0.31 28.82 16.16
CA LEU A 144 1.06 29.23 15.79
C LEU A 144 1.05 30.40 14.80
N GLU A 145 0.23 30.32 13.76
CA GLU A 145 0.11 31.38 12.76
C GLU A 145 -0.40 32.68 13.36
N GLN A 146 -1.42 32.59 14.24
CA GLN A 146 -1.98 33.77 14.92
C GLN A 146 -0.98 34.38 15.86
N THR A 147 -0.25 33.59 16.63
CA THR A 147 0.77 34.06 17.58
C THR A 147 1.91 34.76 16.84
N LEU A 148 2.45 34.12 15.78
CA LEU A 148 3.55 34.71 15.01
C LEU A 148 3.12 35.98 14.27
N THR A 149 1.90 36.01 13.70
CA THR A 149 1.39 37.21 13.01
C THR A 149 1.06 38.33 13.95
N ALA A 150 0.65 38.06 15.19
CA ALA A 150 0.40 39.05 16.22
C ALA A 150 1.71 39.74 16.69
N HIS A 151 2.79 38.95 16.83
CA HIS A 151 4.10 39.47 17.24
C HIS A 151 4.85 40.12 16.07
N VAL A 152 4.85 39.52 14.91
CA VAL A 152 5.55 39.99 13.71
C VAL A 152 4.57 40.06 12.54
N PRO A 153 3.91 41.20 12.32
CA PRO A 153 2.94 41.38 11.25
C PRO A 153 3.54 41.08 9.85
N GLY A 154 2.81 40.32 9.02
CA GLY A 154 3.25 39.92 7.70
C GLY A 154 4.04 38.61 7.66
N THR A 155 4.24 37.93 8.79
CA THR A 155 4.78 36.57 8.82
C THR A 155 3.76 35.61 8.21
N ILE A 156 4.22 34.77 7.28
CA ILE A 156 3.40 33.73 6.62
C ILE A 156 3.88 32.38 7.13
N VAL A 157 2.93 31.59 7.62
CA VAL A 157 3.20 30.20 8.06
C VAL A 157 2.57 29.28 7.04
N GLU A 158 3.41 28.60 6.28
CA GLU A 158 2.96 27.65 5.26
C GLU A 158 2.97 26.23 5.82
N HIS A 159 1.78 25.65 5.92
CA HIS A 159 1.59 24.28 6.33
C HIS A 159 1.38 23.39 5.12
N ASN A 160 2.27 22.42 4.92
CA ASN A 160 2.09 21.42 3.88
C ASN A 160 1.06 20.32 4.24
N ALA A 161 0.29 20.52 5.32
CA ALA A 161 -0.73 19.57 5.78
C ALA A 161 -1.78 19.26 4.70
N SER A 162 -2.20 20.27 3.92
CA SER A 162 -3.17 20.09 2.82
C SER A 162 -2.68 19.16 1.71
N TRP A 163 -1.38 19.13 1.45
CA TRP A 163 -0.77 18.16 0.53
C TRP A 163 -0.81 16.75 1.10
N GLY A 164 -0.52 16.59 2.39
CA GLY A 164 -0.62 15.30 3.08
C GLY A 164 -2.03 14.72 3.04
N GLU A 165 -3.06 15.56 3.24
CA GLU A 165 -4.47 15.13 3.14
C GLU A 165 -4.85 14.72 1.72
N ARG A 166 -4.44 15.46 0.70
CA ARG A 166 -4.68 15.11 -0.70
C ARG A 166 -4.00 13.80 -1.08
N LEU A 167 -2.76 13.57 -0.63
CA LEU A 167 -2.05 12.31 -0.85
C LEU A 167 -2.73 11.13 -0.15
N LYS A 168 -3.23 11.32 1.07
CA LYS A 168 -4.04 10.31 1.77
C LYS A 168 -5.34 10.01 1.02
N ALA A 169 -6.03 11.04 0.52
CA ALA A 169 -7.24 10.87 -0.27
C ALA A 169 -6.98 10.08 -1.55
N LEU A 170 -5.89 10.37 -2.26
CA LEU A 170 -5.45 9.60 -3.44
C LEU A 170 -5.15 8.14 -3.08
N ALA A 171 -4.42 7.88 -1.99
CA ALA A 171 -4.13 6.53 -1.55
C ALA A 171 -5.40 5.76 -1.19
N ASN A 172 -6.36 6.41 -0.54
CA ASN A 172 -7.63 5.80 -0.20
C ASN A 172 -8.47 5.48 -1.46
N SER A 173 -8.44 6.33 -2.48
CA SER A 173 -9.11 6.05 -3.75
C SER A 173 -8.49 4.87 -4.48
N LEU A 174 -7.16 4.76 -4.48
CA LEU A 174 -6.44 3.60 -5.04
C LEU A 174 -6.77 2.31 -4.28
N LEU A 175 -6.87 2.38 -2.94
CA LEU A 175 -7.30 1.23 -2.12
C LEU A 175 -8.74 0.81 -2.44
N ALA A 176 -9.65 1.77 -2.63
CA ALA A 176 -11.02 1.47 -3.04
C ALA A 176 -11.07 0.79 -4.42
N CYS A 177 -10.31 1.31 -5.41
CA CYS A 177 -10.17 0.68 -6.72
C CYS A 177 -9.59 -0.74 -6.63
N ALA A 178 -8.56 -0.93 -5.81
CA ALA A 178 -7.97 -2.25 -5.59
C ALA A 178 -8.97 -3.21 -4.93
N GLY A 179 -9.76 -2.72 -3.96
CA GLY A 179 -10.85 -3.50 -3.34
C GLY A 179 -11.89 -3.95 -4.37
N LEU A 180 -12.32 -3.05 -5.25
CA LEU A 180 -13.23 -3.38 -6.35
C LEU A 180 -12.61 -4.40 -7.31
N ALA A 181 -11.34 -4.25 -7.66
CA ALA A 181 -10.64 -5.21 -8.52
C ALA A 181 -10.54 -6.59 -7.86
N LEU A 182 -10.26 -6.68 -6.56
CA LEU A 182 -10.24 -7.94 -5.83
C LEU A 182 -11.63 -8.58 -5.74
N LEU A 183 -12.68 -7.78 -5.55
CA LEU A 183 -14.06 -8.27 -5.57
C LEU A 183 -14.45 -8.83 -6.95
N THR A 184 -14.06 -8.15 -8.03
CA THR A 184 -14.32 -8.64 -9.40
C THR A 184 -13.55 -9.94 -9.68
N VAL A 185 -12.27 -10.03 -9.29
CA VAL A 185 -11.48 -11.26 -9.41
C VAL A 185 -12.13 -12.40 -8.62
N GLY A 186 -12.56 -12.15 -7.37
CA GLY A 186 -13.28 -13.13 -6.55
C GLY A 186 -14.61 -13.57 -7.17
N GLY A 187 -15.36 -12.62 -7.74
CA GLY A 187 -16.60 -12.91 -8.46
C GLY A 187 -16.37 -13.81 -9.69
N ILE A 188 -15.35 -13.50 -10.50
CA ILE A 188 -14.97 -14.32 -11.65
C ILE A 188 -14.50 -15.71 -11.19
N ALA A 189 -13.69 -15.79 -10.13
CA ALA A 189 -13.25 -17.07 -9.57
C ALA A 189 -14.44 -17.93 -9.12
N THR A 190 -15.43 -17.33 -8.47
CA THR A 190 -16.67 -18.00 -8.07
C THR A 190 -17.45 -18.52 -9.28
N LEU A 191 -17.59 -17.70 -10.32
CA LEU A 191 -18.32 -18.05 -11.53
C LEU A 191 -17.62 -19.19 -12.29
N VAL A 192 -16.31 -19.10 -12.48
CA VAL A 192 -15.51 -20.12 -13.16
C VAL A 192 -15.54 -21.44 -12.40
N THR A 193 -15.35 -21.40 -11.07
CA THR A 193 -15.43 -22.60 -10.22
C THR A 193 -16.82 -23.24 -10.29
N GLY A 194 -17.88 -22.43 -10.28
CA GLY A 194 -19.25 -22.90 -10.41
C GLY A 194 -19.52 -23.57 -11.75
N LEU A 195 -19.08 -22.97 -12.85
CA LEU A 195 -19.20 -23.56 -14.20
C LEU A 195 -18.40 -24.86 -14.32
N ALA A 196 -17.16 -24.90 -13.83
CA ALA A 196 -16.34 -26.10 -13.83
C ALA A 196 -16.98 -27.23 -13.01
N THR A 197 -17.52 -26.90 -11.83
CA THR A 197 -18.24 -27.86 -10.98
C THR A 197 -19.48 -28.40 -11.69
N ARG A 198 -20.28 -27.51 -12.30
CA ARG A 198 -21.47 -27.94 -13.06
C ARG A 198 -21.14 -28.85 -14.23
N ALA A 199 -20.08 -28.54 -14.99
CA ALA A 199 -19.60 -29.38 -16.07
C ALA A 199 -19.15 -30.77 -15.56
N GLY A 200 -18.40 -30.81 -14.45
CA GLY A 200 -17.96 -32.04 -13.81
C GLY A 200 -19.13 -32.92 -13.30
N LEU A 201 -20.17 -32.29 -12.73
CA LEU A 201 -21.39 -33.01 -12.29
C LEU A 201 -22.17 -33.58 -13.47
N SER A 202 -22.35 -32.82 -14.57
CA SER A 202 -23.07 -33.28 -15.75
C SER A 202 -22.40 -34.49 -16.45
N THR A 203 -21.07 -34.53 -16.45
CA THR A 203 -20.30 -35.63 -17.05
C THR A 203 -20.47 -36.95 -16.28
N ARG A 204 -20.80 -36.89 -14.98
CA ARG A 204 -20.90 -38.10 -14.12
C ARG A 204 -22.25 -38.26 -13.46
N ARG A 205 -23.27 -37.75 -14.11
CA ARG A 205 -24.64 -37.79 -13.61
C ARG A 205 -25.08 -39.18 -13.19
N ASP A 206 -24.87 -40.17 -14.05
CA ASP A 206 -25.30 -41.60 -13.86
C ASP A 206 -24.64 -42.19 -12.58
N ILE A 207 -23.36 -41.92 -12.35
CA ILE A 207 -22.65 -42.43 -11.17
C ILE A 207 -23.20 -41.78 -9.89
N ILE A 208 -23.51 -40.50 -9.96
CA ILE A 208 -24.04 -39.74 -8.81
C ILE A 208 -25.46 -40.19 -8.49
N GLU A 209 -26.32 -40.46 -9.47
CA GLU A 209 -27.67 -40.99 -9.32
C GLU A 209 -27.65 -42.38 -8.66
N ILE A 210 -26.74 -43.27 -9.11
CA ILE A 210 -26.57 -44.60 -8.51
C ILE A 210 -26.13 -44.49 -7.05
N LEU A 211 -25.18 -43.57 -6.74
CA LEU A 211 -24.67 -43.39 -5.39
C LEU A 211 -25.72 -42.83 -4.45
N HIS A 212 -26.55 -41.87 -4.95
CA HIS A 212 -27.67 -41.30 -4.23
C HIS A 212 -28.75 -42.34 -3.96
N GLY A 213 -29.07 -43.18 -4.94
CA GLY A 213 -29.98 -44.32 -4.79
C GLY A 213 -29.52 -45.38 -3.80
N LEU A 214 -28.20 -45.52 -3.59
CA LEU A 214 -27.60 -46.39 -2.56
C LEU A 214 -27.60 -45.74 -1.15
N GLY A 215 -28.16 -44.52 -0.97
CA GLY A 215 -28.29 -43.83 0.32
C GLY A 215 -27.12 -42.96 0.70
N ALA A 216 -26.25 -42.58 -0.22
CA ALA A 216 -25.17 -41.60 0.08
C ALA A 216 -25.77 -40.22 0.37
N SER A 217 -25.39 -39.60 1.50
CA SER A 217 -25.87 -38.29 1.86
C SER A 217 -25.31 -37.19 0.94
N ASP A 218 -26.16 -36.18 0.62
CA ASP A 218 -25.79 -35.01 -0.20
C ASP A 218 -24.54 -34.31 0.32
N GLY A 219 -24.40 -34.25 1.66
CA GLY A 219 -23.25 -33.65 2.32
C GLY A 219 -21.94 -34.37 2.04
N TYR A 220 -21.97 -35.71 1.95
CA TYR A 220 -20.79 -36.50 1.65
C TYR A 220 -20.32 -36.28 0.20
N ILE A 221 -21.24 -36.33 -0.75
CA ILE A 221 -20.94 -36.10 -2.17
C ILE A 221 -20.40 -34.69 -2.38
N ALA A 222 -21.11 -33.67 -1.85
CA ALA A 222 -20.70 -32.29 -1.94
C ALA A 222 -19.33 -32.03 -1.28
N GLY A 223 -19.08 -32.63 -0.13
CA GLY A 223 -17.82 -32.49 0.60
C GLY A 223 -16.60 -33.01 -0.18
N ARG A 224 -16.73 -34.15 -0.87
CA ARG A 224 -15.65 -34.74 -1.68
C ARG A 224 -15.28 -33.85 -2.88
N PHE A 225 -16.29 -33.33 -3.59
CA PHE A 225 -16.07 -32.40 -4.70
C PHE A 225 -15.46 -31.08 -4.18
N ALA A 226 -16.01 -30.51 -3.09
CA ALA A 226 -15.53 -29.27 -2.51
C ALA A 226 -14.09 -29.36 -2.01
N TRP A 227 -13.70 -30.48 -1.38
CA TRP A 227 -12.32 -30.67 -0.94
C TRP A 227 -11.33 -30.68 -2.09
N ARG A 228 -11.68 -31.38 -3.19
CA ARG A 228 -10.81 -31.43 -4.35
C ARG A 228 -10.65 -30.07 -5.01
N THR A 229 -11.75 -29.35 -5.26
CA THR A 229 -11.69 -28.01 -5.83
C THR A 229 -10.97 -27.01 -4.91
N ALA A 230 -11.10 -27.15 -3.58
CA ALA A 230 -10.33 -26.35 -2.63
C ALA A 230 -8.82 -26.62 -2.73
N MET A 231 -8.39 -27.89 -2.87
CA MET A 231 -6.99 -28.25 -3.06
C MET A 231 -6.42 -27.73 -4.39
N LEU A 232 -7.20 -27.77 -5.47
CA LEU A 232 -6.83 -27.16 -6.74
C LEU A 232 -6.76 -25.64 -6.63
N GLY A 233 -7.70 -25.03 -5.90
CA GLY A 233 -7.71 -23.60 -5.59
C GLY A 233 -6.48 -23.19 -4.78
N LEU A 234 -6.13 -23.95 -3.75
CA LEU A 234 -4.95 -23.71 -2.91
C LEU A 234 -3.66 -23.80 -3.73
N SER A 235 -3.47 -24.89 -4.45
CA SER A 235 -2.25 -25.10 -5.24
C SER A 235 -2.12 -24.12 -6.41
N GLY A 236 -3.22 -23.83 -7.10
CA GLY A 236 -3.26 -22.82 -8.18
C GLY A 236 -2.95 -21.42 -7.64
N SER A 237 -3.59 -21.03 -6.53
CA SER A 237 -3.34 -19.74 -5.93
C SER A 237 -1.91 -19.59 -5.40
N LEU A 238 -1.35 -20.65 -4.81
CA LEU A 238 0.05 -20.65 -4.37
C LEU A 238 0.99 -20.44 -5.57
N ALA A 239 0.77 -21.16 -6.66
CA ALA A 239 1.56 -21.00 -7.88
C ALA A 239 1.43 -19.57 -8.46
N GLY A 240 0.22 -19.01 -8.50
CA GLY A 240 -0.04 -17.65 -8.96
C GLY A 240 0.64 -16.59 -8.08
N THR A 241 0.58 -16.76 -6.76
CA THR A 241 1.23 -15.84 -5.81
C THR A 241 2.75 -15.90 -5.93
N VAL A 242 3.33 -17.09 -6.06
CA VAL A 242 4.78 -17.27 -6.29
C VAL A 242 5.20 -16.65 -7.63
N LEU A 243 4.41 -16.84 -8.68
CA LEU A 243 4.69 -16.23 -9.99
C LEU A 243 4.65 -14.69 -9.92
N ALA A 244 3.77 -14.11 -9.11
CA ALA A 244 3.68 -12.67 -8.91
C ALA A 244 4.93 -12.08 -8.22
N MET A 245 5.69 -12.87 -7.47
CA MET A 245 6.93 -12.41 -6.85
C MET A 245 7.97 -11.94 -7.87
N VAL A 246 7.99 -12.52 -9.07
CA VAL A 246 8.97 -12.16 -10.11
C VAL A 246 8.81 -10.70 -10.56
N PRO A 247 7.66 -10.24 -11.08
CA PRO A 247 7.49 -8.84 -11.46
C PRO A 247 7.56 -7.90 -10.25
N LEU A 248 7.13 -8.33 -9.06
CA LEU A 248 7.24 -7.52 -7.86
C LEU A 248 8.69 -7.28 -7.43
N LEU A 249 9.57 -8.26 -7.54
CA LEU A 249 11.01 -8.08 -7.29
C LEU A 249 11.63 -7.09 -8.29
N VAL A 250 11.24 -7.16 -9.56
CA VAL A 250 11.70 -6.20 -10.57
C VAL A 250 11.23 -4.79 -10.24
N LEU A 251 9.96 -4.60 -9.94
CA LEU A 251 9.40 -3.31 -9.55
C LEU A 251 10.05 -2.75 -8.28
N PHE A 252 10.29 -3.62 -7.30
CA PHE A 252 10.98 -3.25 -6.07
C PHE A 252 12.40 -2.74 -6.34
N ARG A 253 13.17 -3.42 -7.19
CA ARG A 253 14.52 -2.97 -7.59
C ARG A 253 14.49 -1.61 -8.31
N MET A 254 13.50 -1.39 -9.16
CA MET A 254 13.33 -0.11 -9.84
C MET A 254 12.94 1.02 -8.88
N ALA A 255 12.19 0.70 -7.81
CA ALA A 255 11.75 1.67 -6.82
C ALA A 255 12.79 1.93 -5.70
N ALA A 256 13.75 1.04 -5.50
CA ALA A 256 14.75 1.12 -4.43
C ALA A 256 15.53 2.45 -4.38
N PRO A 257 15.98 3.04 -5.52
CA PRO A 257 16.69 4.32 -5.51
C PRO A 257 15.84 5.47 -4.95
N PHE A 258 14.53 5.42 -5.14
CA PHE A 258 13.58 6.44 -4.65
C PHE A 258 13.24 6.29 -3.16
N ALA A 259 13.55 5.13 -2.58
CA ALA A 259 13.28 4.83 -1.17
C ALA A 259 14.51 5.03 -0.26
N ASN A 260 15.62 5.61 -0.77
CA ASN A 260 16.91 5.73 -0.06
C ASN A 260 17.42 4.41 0.55
N ILE A 261 17.04 3.28 -0.07
CA ILE A 261 17.52 1.97 0.35
C ILE A 261 18.82 1.72 -0.41
N SER A 262 19.95 1.80 0.29
CA SER A 262 21.23 1.38 -0.26
C SER A 262 21.22 -0.14 -0.44
N LEU A 263 20.80 -0.60 -1.60
CA LEU A 263 21.01 -1.98 -2.00
C LEU A 263 22.49 -2.15 -2.29
N GLN A 264 23.19 -2.78 -1.36
CA GLN A 264 24.59 -3.18 -1.57
C GLN A 264 24.62 -4.11 -2.78
N SER A 265 25.30 -3.67 -3.83
CA SER A 265 25.23 -4.20 -5.21
C SER A 265 25.76 -5.63 -5.40
N ASP A 266 26.18 -6.33 -4.35
CA ASP A 266 26.88 -7.60 -4.46
C ASP A 266 26.03 -8.87 -4.37
N THR A 267 24.72 -8.77 -4.11
CA THR A 267 23.84 -9.94 -4.09
C THR A 267 22.86 -9.94 -5.26
N LEU A 268 23.32 -10.54 -6.36
CA LEU A 268 22.59 -10.59 -7.65
C LEU A 268 21.27 -11.39 -7.62
N LEU A 269 20.96 -12.14 -6.58
CA LEU A 269 19.87 -13.13 -6.69
C LEU A 269 18.77 -13.05 -5.63
N LEU A 270 18.97 -12.67 -4.39
CA LEU A 270 17.89 -12.47 -3.41
C LEU A 270 18.38 -11.52 -2.31
N PRO A 271 17.63 -10.49 -1.92
CA PRO A 271 17.97 -9.71 -0.74
C PRO A 271 17.94 -10.63 0.50
N ASP A 272 18.86 -10.42 1.42
CA ASP A 272 18.93 -11.17 2.67
C ASP A 272 17.59 -11.12 3.41
N TRP A 273 17.16 -12.22 4.03
CA TRP A 273 15.89 -12.36 4.72
C TRP A 273 15.62 -11.23 5.73
N GLN A 274 16.65 -10.77 6.43
CA GLN A 274 16.55 -9.65 7.37
C GLN A 274 16.25 -8.32 6.66
N THR A 275 16.83 -8.10 5.49
CA THR A 275 16.58 -6.92 4.66
C THR A 275 15.15 -6.93 4.12
N LEU A 276 14.65 -8.08 3.69
CA LEU A 276 13.27 -8.27 3.23
C LEU A 276 12.25 -7.96 4.33
N GLN A 277 12.47 -8.44 5.55
CA GLN A 277 11.56 -8.18 6.68
C GLN A 277 11.48 -6.70 7.07
N ASN A 278 12.58 -5.97 6.97
CA ASN A 278 12.61 -4.54 7.30
C ASN A 278 11.99 -3.65 6.20
N ILE A 279 11.91 -4.16 4.97
CA ILE A 279 11.47 -3.38 3.81
C ILE A 279 10.01 -3.68 3.47
N ILE A 280 9.58 -4.93 3.61
CA ILE A 280 8.19 -5.34 3.28
C ILE A 280 7.32 -5.12 4.51
N PRO A 281 6.26 -4.30 4.43
CA PRO A 281 5.30 -4.16 5.53
C PRO A 281 4.76 -5.55 5.92
N THR A 282 4.70 -5.82 7.20
CA THR A 282 4.16 -7.08 7.74
C THR A 282 2.76 -7.37 7.23
N ASP A 283 1.93 -6.32 7.05
CA ASP A 283 0.59 -6.40 6.48
C ASP A 283 0.58 -6.99 5.07
N MET A 284 1.60 -6.67 4.26
CA MET A 284 1.74 -7.21 2.91
C MET A 284 2.07 -8.70 2.93
N LEU A 285 2.97 -9.14 3.81
CA LEU A 285 3.31 -10.56 3.97
C LEU A 285 2.10 -11.38 4.41
N VAL A 286 1.35 -10.88 5.39
CA VAL A 286 0.11 -11.51 5.88
C VAL A 286 -0.91 -11.61 4.75
N ALA A 287 -1.09 -10.55 3.98
CA ALA A 287 -2.03 -10.52 2.87
C ALA A 287 -1.65 -11.53 1.76
N PHE A 288 -0.37 -11.64 1.40
CA PHE A 288 0.10 -12.64 0.43
C PHE A 288 -0.06 -14.07 0.95
N ALA A 289 0.22 -14.31 2.22
CA ALA A 289 0.02 -15.62 2.83
C ALA A 289 -1.47 -15.99 2.92
N ALA A 290 -2.37 -15.02 3.08
CA ALA A 290 -3.81 -15.25 3.14
C ALA A 290 -4.43 -15.58 1.78
N LEU A 291 -3.88 -15.09 0.65
CA LEU A 291 -4.43 -15.27 -0.69
C LEU A 291 -4.74 -16.73 -1.04
N PRO A 292 -3.82 -17.73 -0.83
CA PRO A 292 -4.10 -19.12 -1.13
C PRO A 292 -5.27 -19.69 -0.33
N PHE A 293 -5.39 -19.29 0.93
CA PHE A 293 -6.48 -19.75 1.80
C PHE A 293 -7.82 -19.15 1.40
N VAL A 294 -7.83 -17.87 1.04
CA VAL A 294 -9.04 -17.18 0.53
C VAL A 294 -9.51 -17.80 -0.77
N ALA A 295 -8.60 -18.09 -1.71
CA ALA A 295 -8.92 -18.75 -2.96
C ALA A 295 -9.48 -20.17 -2.74
N ALA A 296 -8.84 -20.97 -1.87
CA ALA A 296 -9.32 -22.29 -1.51
C ALA A 296 -10.71 -22.24 -0.87
N PHE A 297 -10.97 -21.25 0.00
CA PHE A 297 -12.25 -21.04 0.66
C PHE A 297 -13.36 -20.67 -0.34
N ILE A 298 -13.07 -19.78 -1.28
CA ILE A 298 -14.00 -19.41 -2.36
C ILE A 298 -14.34 -20.65 -3.19
N CYS A 299 -13.34 -21.42 -3.61
CA CYS A 299 -13.55 -22.67 -4.36
C CYS A 299 -14.38 -23.67 -3.57
N TRP A 300 -14.11 -23.83 -2.28
CA TRP A 300 -14.83 -24.75 -1.40
C TRP A 300 -16.30 -24.36 -1.23
N ILE A 301 -16.59 -23.10 -0.87
CA ILE A 301 -17.96 -22.61 -0.67
C ILE A 301 -18.76 -22.70 -1.97
N THR A 302 -18.17 -22.26 -3.09
CA THR A 302 -18.83 -22.26 -4.40
C THR A 302 -19.21 -23.67 -4.81
N THR A 303 -18.28 -24.63 -4.70
CA THR A 303 -18.53 -26.02 -5.05
C THR A 303 -19.57 -26.65 -4.13
N GLN A 304 -19.43 -26.43 -2.82
CA GLN A 304 -20.37 -26.93 -1.82
C GLN A 304 -21.81 -26.45 -2.09
N SER A 305 -21.97 -25.15 -2.38
CA SER A 305 -23.27 -24.55 -2.69
C SER A 305 -23.85 -25.09 -4.00
N MET A 306 -23.02 -25.19 -5.04
CA MET A 306 -23.45 -25.61 -6.36
C MET A 306 -23.88 -27.08 -6.37
N VAL A 307 -23.11 -27.97 -5.73
CA VAL A 307 -23.45 -29.40 -5.63
C VAL A 307 -24.73 -29.60 -4.84
N ARG A 308 -24.91 -28.93 -3.71
CA ARG A 308 -26.15 -29.02 -2.91
C ARG A 308 -27.38 -28.52 -3.68
N LEU A 309 -27.24 -27.41 -4.41
CA LEU A 309 -28.34 -26.88 -5.24
C LEU A 309 -28.69 -27.82 -6.38
N TRP A 310 -27.69 -28.50 -6.96
CA TRP A 310 -27.91 -29.46 -8.03
C TRP A 310 -28.60 -30.75 -7.53
N LEU A 311 -28.13 -31.30 -6.39
CA LEU A 311 -28.70 -32.50 -5.78
C LEU A 311 -30.17 -32.29 -5.36
N ARG A 312 -30.55 -31.11 -4.87
CA ARG A 312 -31.93 -30.79 -4.52
C ARG A 312 -32.89 -30.73 -5.72
N ARG A 313 -32.37 -30.76 -6.95
CA ARG A 313 -33.17 -30.76 -8.20
C ARG A 313 -33.29 -32.15 -8.83
N LEU A 314 -32.64 -33.12 -8.22
CA LEU A 314 -32.85 -34.52 -8.60
C LEU A 314 -34.21 -34.99 -8.00
N PRO A 315 -35.04 -35.70 -8.79
CA PRO A 315 -36.33 -36.22 -8.33
C PRO A 315 -36.18 -37.31 -7.27
#